data_e5baaa465333c90833803fc5a119c2f8
#
_entry.id   e5baaa465333c90833803fc5a119c2f8
#
_cell.length_a   1.000
_cell.length_b   1.000
_cell.length_c   1.000
_cell.angle_alpha   90.00
_cell.angle_beta   90.00
_cell.angle_gamma   90.00
#
_symmetry.space_group_name_H-M   'P 1'
#
loop_
_entity.id
_entity.type
_entity.pdbx_description
1 polymer ?
#
loop_
_entity_poly.entity_id
_entity_poly.type
_entity_poly.pdbx_seq_one_letter_code
_entity_poly.pdbx_strand_id
1 'polypeptide(L)'
;MPVRSLNSSVLKWPDKEAAVLSLLEWTKEIVKNRDDIVKVGYFGSYARGDWGVGSDLDIIVIVKKSEIPFDKRSAEWDTEGISVPVDLLVYTEEEYENMKTSNSGFCRAIEKEVEWIYPY
;
A
#
# COMPACT_ATOMS: atom_id res chain seq x y z
N MET A 1 -3.70 -29.51 -21.40
CA MET A 1 -3.78 -29.07 -20.66
C MET A 1 -3.80 -28.90 -20.40
N PRO A 2 -3.76 -28.83 -20.36
CA PRO A 2 -3.76 -28.36 -19.66
C PRO A 2 -3.60 -28.16 -19.31
N VAL A 3 -3.15 -28.22 -19.37
CA VAL A 3 -3.12 -27.75 -18.63
C VAL A 3 -3.09 -27.53 -18.44
N ARG A 4 -2.99 -27.55 -18.48
CA ARG A 4 -3.00 -27.11 -17.87
C ARG A 4 -2.84 -26.97 -17.33
N SER A 5 -2.69 -27.05 -17.55
CA SER A 5 -2.48 -26.69 -16.78
C SER A 5 -1.98 -26.74 -16.19
N LEU A 6 -1.47 -26.62 -16.24
CA LEU A 6 -0.88 -26.46 -15.54
C LEU A 6 -0.77 -25.83 -15.08
N ASN A 7 -1.03 -25.28 -15.24
CA ASN A 7 -1.08 -24.59 -14.79
C ASN A 7 -0.74 -24.29 -14.03
N SER A 8 -0.56 -24.45 -14.24
CA SER A 8 -0.34 -23.86 -13.51
C SER A 8 -0.81 -22.99 -12.38
N SER A 9 -1.68 -23.23 -11.64
CA SER A 9 -2.21 -22.40 -10.58
C SER A 9 -1.20 -22.20 -9.44
N VAL A 10 -0.31 -23.11 -9.28
CA VAL A 10 0.75 -23.02 -8.27
C VAL A 10 1.67 -21.83 -8.55
N LEU A 11 1.82 -21.50 -9.81
CA LEU A 11 2.70 -20.43 -10.24
C LEU A 11 1.93 -19.12 -10.42
N LYS A 12 0.66 -19.14 -10.10
CA LYS A 12 -0.19 -17.98 -10.31
C LYS A 12 0.11 -16.90 -9.27
N TRP A 13 0.40 -15.71 -9.75
CA TRP A 13 0.57 -14.54 -8.89
C TRP A 13 -0.82 -14.03 -8.52
N PRO A 14 -1.04 -13.60 -7.28
CA PRO A 14 -2.34 -13.04 -6.92
C PRO A 14 -2.70 -11.88 -7.82
N ASP A 15 -3.96 -11.82 -8.26
CA ASP A 15 -4.41 -10.72 -9.10
C ASP A 15 -4.64 -9.46 -8.25
N LYS A 16 -4.96 -8.35 -8.92
CA LYS A 16 -5.16 -7.08 -8.24
C LYS A 16 -6.23 -7.19 -7.16
N GLU A 17 -7.34 -7.87 -7.48
CA GLU A 17 -8.45 -8.00 -6.52
C GLU A 17 -8.01 -8.69 -5.25
N ALA A 18 -7.28 -9.79 -5.38
CA ALA A 18 -6.81 -10.54 -4.23
C ALA A 18 -5.82 -9.70 -3.40
N ALA A 19 -4.92 -9.00 -4.08
CA ALA A 19 -3.94 -8.15 -3.39
C ALA A 19 -4.63 -7.01 -2.64
N VAL A 20 -5.57 -6.35 -3.29
CA VAL A 20 -6.29 -5.23 -2.67
C VAL A 20 -7.17 -5.72 -1.53
N LEU A 21 -7.79 -6.90 -1.68
CA LEU A 21 -8.61 -7.46 -0.61
C LEU A 21 -7.75 -7.77 0.62
N SER A 22 -6.56 -8.34 0.42
CA SER A 22 -5.67 -8.59 1.55
C SER A 22 -5.21 -7.29 2.20
N LEU A 23 -5.02 -6.23 1.41
CA LEU A 23 -4.69 -4.92 1.94
C LEU A 23 -5.85 -4.36 2.78
N LEU A 24 -7.09 -4.54 2.32
CA LEU A 24 -8.26 -4.11 3.08
C LEU A 24 -8.35 -4.81 4.42
N GLU A 25 -8.11 -6.13 4.44
CA GLU A 25 -8.13 -6.89 5.68
C GLU A 25 -7.02 -6.42 6.63
N TRP A 26 -5.83 -6.18 6.09
CA TRP A 26 -4.72 -5.65 6.87
C TRP A 26 -5.07 -4.27 7.44
N THR A 27 -5.69 -3.43 6.61
CA THR A 27 -6.10 -2.08 7.04
C THR A 27 -7.09 -2.15 8.20
N LYS A 28 -8.06 -3.04 8.12
CA LYS A 28 -9.02 -3.20 9.22
C LYS A 28 -8.32 -3.56 10.52
N GLU A 29 -7.30 -4.43 10.44
CA GLU A 29 -6.55 -4.83 11.63
C GLU A 29 -5.77 -3.68 12.22
N ILE A 30 -5.05 -2.91 11.40
CA ILE A 30 -4.23 -1.82 11.94
C ILE A 30 -5.10 -0.70 12.49
N VAL A 31 -6.22 -0.40 11.85
CA VAL A 31 -7.15 0.63 12.34
C VAL A 31 -7.76 0.21 13.67
N LYS A 32 -8.02 -1.07 13.84
CA LYS A 32 -8.57 -1.60 15.08
C LYS A 32 -7.60 -1.48 16.24
N ASN A 33 -6.30 -1.62 15.95
CA ASN A 33 -5.26 -1.63 16.97
C ASN A 33 -4.54 -0.30 17.15
N ARG A 34 -4.79 0.67 16.29
CA ARG A 34 -4.15 1.99 16.35
C ARG A 34 -5.20 3.06 16.11
N ASP A 35 -5.13 4.12 16.88
CA ASP A 35 -6.06 5.24 16.75
C ASP A 35 -5.45 6.44 16.01
N ASP A 36 -4.24 6.27 15.49
CA ASP A 36 -3.53 7.37 14.82
C ASP A 36 -3.53 7.27 13.29
N ILE A 37 -4.26 6.31 12.72
CA ILE A 37 -4.32 6.15 11.27
C ILE A 37 -5.26 7.17 10.68
N VAL A 38 -4.76 7.99 9.76
CA VAL A 38 -5.57 9.01 9.08
C VAL A 38 -6.05 8.50 7.73
N LYS A 39 -5.14 7.95 6.93
CA LYS A 39 -5.47 7.43 5.59
C LYS A 39 -4.61 6.22 5.27
N VAL A 40 -5.15 5.33 4.45
CA VAL A 40 -4.40 4.23 3.86
C VAL A 40 -4.79 4.16 2.39
N GLY A 41 -3.81 4.03 1.52
CA GLY A 41 -4.05 3.88 0.10
C GLY A 41 -2.94 3.09 -0.57
N TYR A 42 -3.14 2.80 -1.84
CA TYR A 42 -2.10 2.17 -2.64
C TYR A 42 -1.94 2.95 -3.94
N PHE A 43 -0.75 2.85 -4.51
CA PHE A 43 -0.41 3.57 -5.74
C PHE A 43 0.52 2.67 -6.56
N GLY A 44 1.13 3.21 -7.60
CA GLY A 44 2.08 2.44 -8.38
C GLY A 44 1.41 1.46 -9.33
N SER A 45 2.10 0.36 -9.63
CA SER A 45 1.67 -0.54 -10.70
C SER A 45 0.29 -1.17 -10.45
N TYR A 46 -0.04 -1.48 -9.20
CA TYR A 46 -1.36 -2.04 -8.90
C TYR A 46 -2.47 -1.02 -9.11
N ALA A 47 -2.20 0.25 -8.81
CA ALA A 47 -3.19 1.30 -9.02
C ALA A 47 -3.34 1.63 -10.51
N ARG A 48 -2.23 1.63 -11.24
CA ARG A 48 -2.25 1.91 -12.68
C ARG A 48 -2.79 0.77 -13.52
N GLY A 49 -2.72 -0.47 -12.99
CA GLY A 49 -3.17 -1.64 -13.73
C GLY A 49 -2.09 -2.30 -14.56
N ASP A 50 -0.82 -1.89 -14.41
CA ASP A 50 0.29 -2.48 -15.16
C ASP A 50 1.16 -3.41 -14.31
N TRP A 51 0.58 -3.91 -13.21
CA TRP A 51 1.26 -4.87 -12.34
C TRP A 51 1.49 -6.20 -13.06
N GLY A 52 2.47 -6.94 -12.57
CA GLY A 52 2.79 -8.27 -13.12
C GLY A 52 3.39 -9.13 -12.04
N VAL A 53 3.81 -10.33 -12.43
CA VAL A 53 4.48 -11.26 -11.51
C VAL A 53 5.71 -10.57 -10.94
N GLY A 54 5.83 -10.58 -9.63
CA GLY A 54 6.95 -9.96 -8.93
C GLY A 54 6.75 -8.50 -8.59
N SER A 55 5.62 -7.89 -9.00
CA SER A 55 5.33 -6.50 -8.65
C SER A 55 5.07 -6.36 -7.16
N ASP A 56 5.65 -5.31 -6.56
CA ASP A 56 5.34 -4.96 -5.17
C ASP A 56 4.08 -4.12 -5.12
N LEU A 57 3.34 -4.26 -4.04
CA LEU A 57 2.20 -3.41 -3.77
C LEU A 57 2.70 -2.17 -3.03
N ASP A 58 2.59 -1.01 -3.67
CA ASP A 58 3.04 0.26 -3.07
C ASP A 58 1.93 0.82 -2.20
N ILE A 59 2.18 0.90 -0.90
CA ILE A 59 1.19 1.34 0.09
C ILE A 59 1.65 2.63 0.72
N ILE A 60 0.71 3.57 0.89
CA ILE A 60 0.95 4.79 1.62
C ILE A 60 0.00 4.85 2.81
N VAL A 61 0.57 5.10 3.99
CA VAL A 61 -0.20 5.28 5.22
C VAL A 61 0.10 6.66 5.75
N ILE A 62 -0.95 7.39 6.11
CA ILE A 62 -0.81 8.70 6.75
C ILE A 62 -1.20 8.51 8.21
N VAL A 63 -0.31 8.90 9.12
CA VAL A 63 -0.58 8.84 10.57
C VAL A 63 -0.58 10.25 11.14
N LYS A 64 -1.16 10.40 12.32
CA LYS A 64 -1.25 11.73 12.95
C LYS A 64 0.11 12.28 13.28
N LYS A 65 0.96 11.47 13.93
CA LYS A 65 2.29 11.88 14.38
C LYS A 65 3.21 10.66 14.43
N SER A 66 4.52 10.90 14.36
CA SER A 66 5.49 9.85 14.56
C SER A 66 6.81 10.48 15.02
N GLU A 67 7.45 9.86 16.00
CA GLU A 67 8.79 10.27 16.44
C GLU A 67 9.87 9.44 15.79
N ILE A 68 9.47 8.41 15.02
CA ILE A 68 10.41 7.55 14.31
C ILE A 68 10.78 8.22 12.99
N PRO A 69 12.07 8.29 12.62
CA PRO A 69 12.46 8.85 11.32
C PRO A 69 11.78 8.10 10.17
N PHE A 70 11.47 8.82 9.12
CA PHE A 70 10.70 8.28 7.98
C PHE A 70 11.30 6.97 7.46
N ASP A 71 12.60 6.92 7.29
CA ASP A 71 13.26 5.76 6.68
C ASP A 71 13.24 4.51 7.56
N LYS A 72 12.80 4.66 8.81
CA LYS A 72 12.74 3.52 9.76
C LYS A 72 11.32 3.12 10.11
N ARG A 73 10.34 3.89 9.66
CA ARG A 73 8.95 3.65 10.07
C ARG A 73 8.40 2.33 9.55
N SER A 74 8.69 2.01 8.30
CA SER A 74 8.11 0.81 7.70
C SER A 74 8.53 -0.46 8.43
N ALA A 75 9.70 -0.46 9.05
CA ALA A 75 10.18 -1.63 9.79
C ALA A 75 9.35 -1.93 11.04
N GLU A 76 8.59 -0.93 11.52
CA GLU A 76 7.74 -1.10 12.70
C GLU A 76 6.39 -1.75 12.38
N TRP A 77 6.10 -1.96 11.10
CA TRP A 77 4.79 -2.44 10.67
C TRP A 77 4.90 -3.86 10.15
N ASP A 78 3.98 -4.72 10.59
CA ASP A 78 3.90 -6.11 10.16
C ASP A 78 2.96 -6.19 8.95
N THR A 79 3.51 -6.49 7.78
CA THR A 79 2.75 -6.57 6.54
C THR A 79 2.53 -8.01 6.07
N GLU A 80 2.77 -8.98 6.93
CA GLU A 80 2.67 -10.40 6.55
C GLU A 80 1.28 -10.83 6.09
N GLY A 81 0.26 -10.12 6.57
CA GLY A 81 -1.11 -10.43 6.16
C GLY A 81 -1.45 -10.05 4.73
N ILE A 82 -0.57 -9.32 4.06
CA ILE A 82 -0.80 -8.90 2.68
C ILE A 82 -0.22 -9.95 1.74
N SER A 83 -0.97 -10.32 0.71
CA SER A 83 -0.69 -11.50 -0.11
C SER A 83 0.45 -11.35 -1.10
N VAL A 84 0.99 -10.13 -1.24
CA VAL A 84 2.11 -9.85 -2.17
C VAL A 84 3.16 -9.05 -1.41
N PRO A 85 4.40 -8.99 -1.92
CA PRO A 85 5.41 -8.12 -1.31
C PRO A 85 4.96 -6.68 -1.30
N VAL A 86 5.39 -5.93 -0.28
CA VAL A 86 4.89 -4.59 -0.02
C VAL A 86 6.04 -3.60 0.04
N ASP A 87 5.84 -2.43 -0.55
CA ASP A 87 6.69 -1.27 -0.36
C ASP A 87 5.85 -0.25 0.41
N LEU A 88 6.15 -0.06 1.69
CA LEU A 88 5.30 0.72 2.59
C LEU A 88 5.93 2.07 2.91
N LEU A 89 5.19 3.13 2.64
CA LEU A 89 5.59 4.49 2.99
C LEU A 89 4.64 5.01 4.07
N VAL A 90 5.21 5.47 5.19
CA VAL A 90 4.42 5.99 6.30
C VAL A 90 4.79 7.46 6.50
N TYR A 91 3.82 8.34 6.25
CA TYR A 91 4.00 9.79 6.44
C TYR A 91 3.12 10.28 7.57
N THR A 92 3.57 11.31 8.27
CA THR A 92 2.65 12.03 9.17
C THR A 92 1.79 12.98 8.35
N GLU A 93 0.68 13.42 8.93
CA GLU A 93 -0.19 14.41 8.30
C GLU A 93 0.60 15.66 7.91
N GLU A 94 1.44 16.14 8.81
CA GLU A 94 2.22 17.34 8.58
C GLU A 94 3.18 17.15 7.39
N GLU A 95 3.87 16.02 7.37
CA GLU A 95 4.80 15.73 6.26
C GLU A 95 4.09 15.68 4.94
N TYR A 96 2.93 15.02 4.91
CA TYR A 96 2.19 14.87 3.67
C TYR A 96 1.66 16.22 3.18
N GLU A 97 1.13 17.04 4.10
CA GLU A 97 0.67 18.39 3.74
C GLU A 97 1.82 19.25 3.24
N ASN A 98 2.98 19.14 3.86
CA ASN A 98 4.15 19.89 3.43
C ASN A 98 4.59 19.48 2.02
N MET A 99 4.50 18.20 1.70
CA MET A 99 4.80 17.71 0.37
C MET A 99 3.85 18.28 -0.66
N LYS A 100 2.57 18.35 -0.32
CA LYS A 100 1.54 18.90 -1.22
C LYS A 100 1.78 20.38 -1.47
N THR A 101 2.05 21.15 -0.41
CA THR A 101 2.23 22.59 -0.53
C THR A 101 3.56 22.95 -1.20
N SER A 102 4.58 22.12 -1.05
CA SER A 102 5.87 22.35 -1.70
C SER A 102 5.86 21.96 -3.16
N ASN A 103 4.74 21.44 -3.64
CA ASN A 103 4.57 21.04 -5.04
C ASN A 103 5.58 19.97 -5.46
N SER A 104 5.82 19.02 -4.58
CA SER A 104 6.73 17.89 -4.84
C SER A 104 6.25 17.08 -6.03
N GLY A 105 7.18 16.75 -6.95
CA GLY A 105 6.83 15.89 -8.08
C GLY A 105 6.36 14.52 -7.66
N PHE A 106 6.98 13.97 -6.60
CA PHE A 106 6.59 12.69 -6.06
C PHE A 106 5.17 12.73 -5.50
N CYS A 107 4.86 13.78 -4.73
CA CYS A 107 3.52 13.93 -4.17
C CYS A 107 2.46 14.10 -5.25
N ARG A 108 2.77 14.85 -6.30
CA ARG A 108 1.84 15.01 -7.41
C ARG A 108 1.59 13.68 -8.11
N ALA A 109 2.62 12.87 -8.27
CA ALA A 109 2.47 11.56 -8.89
C ALA A 109 1.56 10.66 -8.05
N ILE A 110 1.77 10.67 -6.73
CA ILE A 110 0.93 9.88 -5.83
C ILE A 110 -0.51 10.36 -5.87
N GLU A 111 -0.74 11.67 -5.74
CA GLU A 111 -2.10 12.23 -5.72
C GLU A 111 -2.87 11.88 -6.99
N LYS A 112 -2.15 11.71 -8.10
CA LYS A 112 -2.76 11.44 -9.39
C LYS A 112 -3.24 10.00 -9.51
N GLU A 113 -2.54 9.06 -8.89
CA GLU A 113 -2.83 7.64 -9.09
C GLU A 113 -3.26 6.88 -7.84
N VAL A 114 -3.16 7.50 -6.65
CA VAL A 114 -3.47 6.79 -5.42
C VAL A 114 -4.94 6.40 -5.33
N GLU A 115 -5.17 5.17 -4.85
CA GLU A 115 -6.51 4.70 -4.51
C GLU A 115 -6.58 4.65 -2.99
N TRP A 116 -7.31 5.56 -2.40
CA TRP A 116 -7.48 5.60 -0.94
C TRP A 116 -8.53 4.57 -0.55
N ILE A 117 -8.19 3.70 0.40
CA ILE A 117 -9.11 2.66 0.88
C ILE A 117 -9.57 2.89 2.31
N TYR A 118 -8.95 3.83 3.01
CA TYR A 118 -9.37 4.21 4.36
C TYR A 118 -9.20 5.73 4.48
N PRO A 119 -10.13 6.46 5.04
CA PRO A 119 -11.40 6.01 5.64
C PRO A 119 -12.31 5.36 4.59
N TYR A 120 -13.05 4.39 5.05
CA TYR A 120 -13.96 3.62 4.19
C TYR A 120 -15.08 4.47 3.60
#